data_7ad3e5c2e2a9359a0e364e23888ae20a
#
_entry.id   7ad3e5c2e2a9359a0e364e23888ae20a
#
_cell.length_a   1.000
_cell.length_b   1.000
_cell.length_c   1.000
_cell.angle_alpha   90.00
_cell.angle_beta   90.00
_cell.angle_gamma   90.00
#
_symmetry.space_group_name_H-M   'P 1'
#
loop_
_entity.id
_entity.type
_entity.pdbx_description
1 polymer ?
#
loop_
_entity_poly.entity_id
_entity_poly.type
_entity_poly.pdbx_seq_one_letter_code
_entity_poly.pdbx_strand_id
1 'polypeptide(L)'
;MIRALALACICTALCACSKPATETTDTGPAHRVVTLSPHLAEIMFAVGAGEQLVGVSAWSDFPRAVLELPEIGDAFTVDQEQLSLLQPDLLLVWESGMPAHTIDDLRKRGYHVESIRSRNLNDVARAVIRVGELTGHQETADAVARQFTDELEALRATYVDAKPVDVFFQISARPLYTINKEHFISEIITLCGGRNIFDDLEDFAPSVSVESVLDRDPESMLAAANAGDDAFVAWARWPGLAADRYSNYYLLPETIGRGTPRLAMAARSACTALDQSRTNRTANQ
;
A
#
# COMPACT_ATOMS: atom_id res chain seq x y z
N MET A 1 -20.69 92.02 -0.34
CA MET A 1 -19.79 91.31 0.55
C MET A 1 -20.47 89.96 0.90
N ILE A 2 -20.19 88.93 0.14
CA ILE A 2 -20.79 87.59 0.35
C ILE A 2 -19.63 86.60 0.40
N ARG A 3 -19.41 86.00 1.56
CA ARG A 3 -18.39 84.93 1.78
C ARG A 3 -18.99 83.60 1.41
N ALA A 4 -18.39 82.98 0.41
CA ALA A 4 -18.70 81.56 0.05
C ALA A 4 -17.92 80.65 0.95
N LEU A 5 -18.61 79.67 1.63
CA LEU A 5 -18.05 78.61 2.40
C LEU A 5 -17.92 77.37 1.47
N ALA A 6 -16.71 76.97 1.22
CA ALA A 6 -16.45 75.74 0.50
C ALA A 6 -16.46 74.54 1.48
N LEU A 7 -17.36 73.53 1.27
CA LEU A 7 -17.48 72.32 2.01
C LEU A 7 -16.63 71.24 1.31
N ALA A 8 -15.53 70.87 1.92
CA ALA A 8 -14.68 69.73 1.39
C ALA A 8 -15.23 68.39 1.85
N CYS A 9 -15.70 67.58 0.89
CA CYS A 9 -16.14 66.19 1.12
C CYS A 9 -14.92 65.28 1.08
N ILE A 10 -14.52 64.76 2.25
CA ILE A 10 -13.47 63.77 2.36
C ILE A 10 -14.11 62.36 2.16
N CYS A 11 -13.93 61.76 0.98
CA CYS A 11 -14.26 60.36 0.70
C CYS A 11 -13.14 59.46 1.25
N THR A 12 -13.37 58.86 2.41
CA THR A 12 -12.54 57.77 2.91
C THR A 12 -12.88 56.50 2.16
N ALA A 13 -12.01 56.08 1.23
CA ALA A 13 -12.07 54.79 0.58
C ALA A 13 -11.61 53.67 1.56
N LEU A 14 -12.54 52.89 2.09
CA LEU A 14 -12.23 51.64 2.77
C LEU A 14 -11.79 50.62 1.72
N CYS A 15 -10.48 50.39 1.59
CA CYS A 15 -9.92 49.24 0.93
C CYS A 15 -10.21 48.00 1.79
N ALA A 16 -11.29 47.26 1.50
CA ALA A 16 -11.52 45.93 2.02
C ALA A 16 -10.52 45.00 1.36
N CYS A 17 -9.46 44.63 2.08
CA CYS A 17 -8.61 43.48 1.73
C CYS A 17 -9.43 42.21 1.89
N SER A 18 -10.11 41.77 0.83
CA SER A 18 -10.63 40.41 0.73
C SER A 18 -9.42 39.47 0.66
N LYS A 19 -9.19 38.68 1.72
CA LYS A 19 -8.35 37.50 1.59
C LYS A 19 -8.89 36.68 0.43
N PRO A 20 -8.01 36.17 -0.49
CA PRO A 20 -8.48 35.20 -1.45
C PRO A 20 -8.97 33.99 -0.65
N ALA A 21 -10.25 33.66 -0.76
CA ALA A 21 -10.76 32.37 -0.38
C ALA A 21 -9.95 31.38 -1.20
N THR A 22 -9.31 30.45 -0.52
CA THR A 22 -8.78 29.23 -1.17
C THR A 22 -10.02 28.57 -1.78
N GLU A 23 -10.25 28.77 -3.07
CA GLU A 23 -11.22 28.00 -3.82
C GLU A 23 -10.76 26.55 -3.71
N THR A 24 -11.41 25.78 -2.85
CA THR A 24 -11.51 24.32 -3.06
C THR A 24 -12.26 24.20 -4.38
N THR A 25 -11.51 24.09 -5.47
CA THR A 25 -12.08 23.65 -6.73
C THR A 25 -12.67 22.27 -6.44
N ASP A 26 -13.99 22.22 -6.32
CA ASP A 26 -14.75 20.97 -6.41
C ASP A 26 -14.58 20.50 -7.85
N THR A 27 -13.44 19.86 -8.10
CA THR A 27 -13.17 19.17 -9.34
C THR A 27 -14.01 17.91 -9.24
N GLY A 28 -15.07 17.81 -10.04
CA GLY A 28 -15.86 16.58 -10.15
C GLY A 28 -15.00 15.32 -10.31
N PRO A 29 -15.60 14.13 -10.46
CA PRO A 29 -14.83 12.88 -10.57
C PRO A 29 -13.73 12.98 -11.63
N ALA A 30 -12.56 12.44 -11.33
CA ALA A 30 -11.45 12.37 -12.28
C ALA A 30 -11.81 11.46 -13.46
N HIS A 31 -11.41 11.84 -14.68
CA HIS A 31 -11.71 11.11 -15.90
C HIS A 31 -10.45 10.55 -16.59
N ARG A 32 -9.29 11.09 -16.27
CA ARG A 32 -7.99 10.71 -16.86
C ARG A 32 -6.95 10.49 -15.76
N VAL A 33 -6.93 9.29 -15.22
CA VAL A 33 -6.10 8.94 -14.07
C VAL A 33 -4.81 8.27 -14.54
N VAL A 34 -3.69 8.68 -13.97
CA VAL A 34 -2.43 7.95 -14.05
C VAL A 34 -2.07 7.41 -12.67
N THR A 35 -1.68 6.15 -12.58
CA THR A 35 -1.21 5.53 -11.35
C THR A 35 0.29 5.30 -11.39
N LEU A 36 1.00 5.74 -10.34
CA LEU A 36 2.46 5.60 -10.21
C LEU A 36 2.85 4.51 -9.21
N SER A 37 2.01 3.49 -9.09
CA SER A 37 2.30 2.24 -8.37
C SER A 37 1.34 1.13 -8.82
N PRO A 38 1.81 -0.14 -8.94
CA PRO A 38 1.01 -1.26 -9.43
C PRO A 38 -0.27 -1.52 -8.62
N HIS A 39 -0.21 -1.43 -7.29
CA HIS A 39 -1.38 -1.67 -6.44
C HIS A 39 -2.48 -0.62 -6.64
N LEU A 40 -2.14 0.61 -7.04
CA LEU A 40 -3.12 1.67 -7.32
C LEU A 40 -3.87 1.38 -8.63
N ALA A 41 -3.20 0.83 -9.65
CA ALA A 41 -3.86 0.35 -10.85
C ALA A 41 -4.86 -0.77 -10.52
N GLU A 42 -4.48 -1.73 -9.67
CA GLU A 42 -5.40 -2.78 -9.20
C GLU A 42 -6.62 -2.20 -8.47
N ILE A 43 -6.43 -1.20 -7.61
CA ILE A 43 -7.54 -0.56 -6.88
C ILE A 43 -8.46 0.16 -7.87
N MET A 44 -7.93 0.87 -8.88
CA MET A 44 -8.75 1.50 -9.93
C MET A 44 -9.72 0.51 -10.59
N PHE A 45 -9.23 -0.67 -10.96
CA PHE A 45 -10.09 -1.72 -11.52
C PHE A 45 -11.04 -2.31 -10.48
N ALA A 46 -10.61 -2.50 -9.24
CA ALA A 46 -11.44 -3.05 -8.18
C ALA A 46 -12.66 -2.18 -7.86
N VAL A 47 -12.52 -0.86 -7.94
CA VAL A 47 -13.63 0.10 -7.73
C VAL A 47 -14.46 0.36 -8.98
N GLY A 48 -14.12 -0.25 -10.14
CA GLY A 48 -14.83 -0.06 -11.39
C GLY A 48 -14.38 1.14 -12.22
N ALA A 49 -13.29 1.80 -11.86
CA ALA A 49 -12.75 3.00 -12.52
C ALA A 49 -11.66 2.68 -13.58
N GLY A 50 -11.54 1.42 -14.02
CA GLY A 50 -10.49 0.98 -14.94
C GLY A 50 -10.48 1.72 -16.29
N GLU A 51 -11.65 2.13 -16.80
CA GLU A 51 -11.76 2.88 -18.07
C GLU A 51 -11.22 4.33 -17.98
N GLN A 52 -11.11 4.88 -16.77
CA GLN A 52 -10.53 6.20 -16.52
C GLN A 52 -8.99 6.16 -16.47
N LEU A 53 -8.40 4.96 -16.38
CA LEU A 53 -6.96 4.79 -16.29
C LEU A 53 -6.33 4.97 -17.68
N VAL A 54 -5.47 5.98 -17.82
CA VAL A 54 -4.82 6.34 -19.10
C VAL A 54 -3.32 6.06 -19.12
N GLY A 55 -2.72 5.73 -17.97
CA GLY A 55 -1.30 5.37 -17.86
C GLY A 55 -1.02 4.72 -16.50
N VAL A 56 -0.01 3.86 -16.46
CA VAL A 56 0.35 3.07 -15.30
C VAL A 56 1.85 3.10 -15.03
N SER A 57 2.26 2.77 -13.81
CA SER A 57 3.67 2.57 -13.50
C SER A 57 4.19 1.24 -14.07
N ALA A 58 5.51 1.15 -14.20
CA ALA A 58 6.21 -0.12 -14.38
C ALA A 58 5.70 -1.18 -13.37
N TRP A 59 5.76 -2.44 -13.79
CA TRP A 59 5.33 -3.60 -12.97
C TRP A 59 3.83 -3.67 -12.66
N SER A 60 3.01 -2.84 -13.30
CA SER A 60 1.55 -3.00 -13.29
C SER A 60 1.18 -4.18 -14.19
N ASP A 61 0.64 -5.25 -13.61
CA ASP A 61 0.41 -6.54 -14.28
C ASP A 61 -1.00 -7.09 -14.09
N PHE A 62 -1.82 -6.46 -13.24
CA PHE A 62 -3.17 -6.92 -12.94
C PHE A 62 -4.18 -5.75 -12.85
N PRO A 63 -5.41 -5.96 -13.39
CA PRO A 63 -5.81 -7.07 -14.27
C PRO A 63 -5.08 -6.97 -15.62
N ARG A 64 -5.18 -8.01 -16.46
CA ARG A 64 -4.46 -8.06 -17.74
C ARG A 64 -4.66 -6.83 -18.63
N ALA A 65 -5.77 -6.14 -18.48
CA ALA A 65 -6.08 -4.91 -19.23
C ALA A 65 -5.06 -3.78 -18.99
N VAL A 66 -4.36 -3.75 -17.86
CA VAL A 66 -3.33 -2.72 -17.60
C VAL A 66 -2.15 -2.82 -18.54
N LEU A 67 -1.87 -4.02 -19.11
CA LEU A 67 -0.75 -4.26 -20.03
C LEU A 67 -0.90 -3.56 -21.38
N GLU A 68 -2.09 -3.05 -21.69
CA GLU A 68 -2.39 -2.30 -22.91
C GLU A 68 -2.20 -0.78 -22.72
N LEU A 69 -1.98 -0.35 -21.47
CA LEU A 69 -1.82 1.07 -21.14
C LEU A 69 -0.36 1.52 -21.23
N PRO A 70 -0.12 2.79 -21.56
CA PRO A 70 1.22 3.36 -21.53
C PRO A 70 1.88 3.27 -20.16
N GLU A 71 3.12 2.81 -20.12
CA GLU A 71 3.96 2.82 -18.92
C GLU A 71 4.61 4.20 -18.75
N ILE A 72 4.51 4.78 -17.53
CA ILE A 72 4.97 6.14 -17.20
C ILE A 72 6.27 6.12 -16.37
N GLY A 73 6.94 4.99 -16.31
CA GLY A 73 8.11 4.81 -15.44
C GLY A 73 7.75 4.19 -14.10
N ASP A 74 8.56 4.47 -13.08
CA ASP A 74 8.41 3.89 -11.74
C ASP A 74 8.34 4.97 -10.63
N ALA A 75 8.42 4.56 -9.36
CA ALA A 75 8.39 5.47 -8.23
C ALA A 75 9.59 6.45 -8.17
N PHE A 76 10.70 6.15 -8.85
CA PHE A 76 11.93 6.95 -8.84
C PHE A 76 12.13 7.74 -10.14
N THR A 77 11.62 7.20 -11.25
CA THR A 77 11.82 7.77 -12.59
C THR A 77 10.48 7.86 -13.31
N VAL A 78 9.92 9.07 -13.36
CA VAL A 78 8.65 9.35 -14.06
C VAL A 78 8.95 9.94 -15.43
N ASP A 79 8.43 9.33 -16.51
CA ASP A 79 8.50 9.86 -17.87
C ASP A 79 7.59 11.09 -18.00
N GLN A 80 8.21 12.27 -17.91
CA GLN A 80 7.51 13.56 -17.93
C GLN A 80 6.93 13.87 -19.32
N GLU A 81 7.54 13.39 -20.39
CA GLU A 81 7.06 13.60 -21.74
C GLU A 81 5.78 12.79 -21.96
N GLN A 82 5.82 11.50 -21.66
CA GLN A 82 4.66 10.62 -21.76
C GLN A 82 3.52 11.08 -20.84
N LEU A 83 3.84 11.47 -19.61
CA LEU A 83 2.85 12.00 -18.67
C LEU A 83 2.15 13.26 -19.23
N SER A 84 2.91 14.17 -19.84
CA SER A 84 2.38 15.37 -20.46
C SER A 84 1.47 15.07 -21.66
N LEU A 85 1.81 14.08 -22.49
CA LEU A 85 0.99 13.65 -23.62
C LEU A 85 -0.34 13.04 -23.18
N LEU A 86 -0.37 12.35 -22.06
CA LEU A 86 -1.59 11.75 -21.53
C LEU A 86 -2.55 12.76 -20.91
N GLN A 87 -2.09 13.95 -20.56
CA GLN A 87 -2.91 15.02 -19.97
C GLN A 87 -3.82 14.51 -18.82
N PRO A 88 -3.28 13.88 -17.77
CA PRO A 88 -4.09 13.40 -16.67
C PRO A 88 -4.70 14.55 -15.87
N ASP A 89 -5.91 14.35 -15.38
CA ASP A 89 -6.56 15.22 -14.42
C ASP A 89 -6.31 14.79 -12.97
N LEU A 90 -5.80 13.54 -12.78
CA LEU A 90 -5.41 13.01 -11.47
C LEU A 90 -4.21 12.08 -11.57
N LEU A 91 -3.24 12.27 -10.68
CA LEU A 91 -2.15 11.33 -10.43
C LEU A 91 -2.35 10.66 -9.08
N LEU A 92 -2.43 9.33 -9.06
CA LEU A 92 -2.41 8.55 -7.83
C LEU A 92 -0.98 8.06 -7.56
N VAL A 93 -0.44 8.42 -6.41
CA VAL A 93 0.93 8.06 -6.00
C VAL A 93 0.92 7.31 -4.68
N TRP A 94 1.89 6.40 -4.50
CA TRP A 94 2.05 5.68 -3.24
C TRP A 94 2.89 6.50 -2.26
N GLU A 95 2.27 6.92 -1.14
CA GLU A 95 2.89 7.80 -0.14
C GLU A 95 4.25 7.31 0.37
N SER A 96 4.37 6.03 0.72
CA SER A 96 5.59 5.46 1.30
C SER A 96 6.55 4.84 0.29
N GLY A 97 6.15 4.71 -0.97
CA GLY A 97 6.98 4.11 -2.02
C GLY A 97 7.60 5.12 -2.98
N MET A 98 7.04 6.33 -3.05
CA MET A 98 7.58 7.41 -3.90
C MET A 98 8.32 8.44 -3.05
N PRO A 99 9.54 8.88 -3.45
CA PRO A 99 10.24 9.95 -2.73
C PRO A 99 9.43 11.24 -2.64
N ALA A 100 9.39 11.87 -1.46
CA ALA A 100 8.59 13.07 -1.24
C ALA A 100 8.93 14.20 -2.21
N HIS A 101 10.21 14.38 -2.58
CA HIS A 101 10.63 15.40 -3.54
C HIS A 101 10.04 15.16 -4.94
N THR A 102 9.86 13.91 -5.37
CA THR A 102 9.22 13.57 -6.65
C THR A 102 7.74 13.96 -6.64
N ILE A 103 7.04 13.68 -5.53
CA ILE A 103 5.64 14.09 -5.34
C ILE A 103 5.51 15.63 -5.39
N ASP A 104 6.40 16.33 -4.70
CA ASP A 104 6.39 17.81 -4.67
C ASP A 104 6.71 18.40 -6.04
N ASP A 105 7.60 17.80 -6.81
CA ASP A 105 7.93 18.28 -8.16
C ASP A 105 6.77 18.06 -9.14
N LEU A 106 6.02 16.98 -9.05
CA LEU A 106 4.80 16.76 -9.81
C LEU A 106 3.75 17.85 -9.48
N ARG A 107 3.55 18.16 -8.20
CA ARG A 107 2.63 19.23 -7.76
C ARG A 107 3.07 20.62 -8.26
N LYS A 108 4.37 20.93 -8.19
CA LYS A 108 4.93 22.21 -8.72
C LYS A 108 4.75 22.35 -10.23
N ARG A 109 4.68 21.26 -10.97
CA ARG A 109 4.39 21.23 -12.40
C ARG A 109 2.90 21.43 -12.72
N GLY A 110 2.04 21.49 -11.70
CA GLY A 110 0.62 21.75 -11.83
C GLY A 110 -0.25 20.50 -11.90
N TYR A 111 0.30 19.32 -11.71
CA TYR A 111 -0.51 18.10 -11.63
C TYR A 111 -1.30 18.02 -10.32
N HIS A 112 -2.54 17.56 -10.41
CA HIS A 112 -3.31 17.17 -9.24
C HIS A 112 -2.79 15.79 -8.76
N VAL A 113 -2.11 15.76 -7.61
CA VAL A 113 -1.47 14.57 -7.06
C VAL A 113 -2.10 14.19 -5.74
N GLU A 114 -2.71 13.02 -5.72
CA GLU A 114 -3.25 12.39 -4.51
C GLU A 114 -2.31 11.30 -4.02
N SER A 115 -1.87 11.44 -2.76
CA SER A 115 -0.97 10.48 -2.11
C SER A 115 -1.78 9.45 -1.35
N ILE A 116 -1.71 8.21 -1.77
CA ILE A 116 -2.45 7.09 -1.18
C ILE A 116 -1.54 6.34 -0.20
N ARG A 117 -2.00 6.21 1.02
CA ARG A 117 -1.33 5.45 2.07
C ARG A 117 -1.83 4.00 2.08
N SER A 118 -0.90 3.03 2.26
CA SER A 118 -1.23 1.61 2.35
C SER A 118 -0.22 0.86 3.25
N ARG A 119 -0.05 1.32 4.51
CA ARG A 119 0.89 0.72 5.47
C ARG A 119 0.27 -0.43 6.25
N ASN A 120 -0.99 -0.34 6.61
CA ASN A 120 -1.75 -1.30 7.40
C ASN A 120 -3.04 -1.73 6.70
N LEU A 121 -3.72 -2.75 7.20
CA LEU A 121 -4.94 -3.29 6.58
C LEU A 121 -6.07 -2.25 6.49
N ASN A 122 -6.16 -1.37 7.48
CA ASN A 122 -7.13 -0.27 7.48
C ASN A 122 -6.82 0.78 6.39
N ASP A 123 -5.52 1.04 6.14
CA ASP A 123 -5.12 1.92 5.05
C ASP A 123 -5.55 1.37 3.70
N VAL A 124 -5.47 0.05 3.49
CA VAL A 124 -5.93 -0.60 2.24
C VAL A 124 -7.43 -0.35 2.02
N ALA A 125 -8.26 -0.57 3.03
CA ALA A 125 -9.69 -0.28 2.93
C ALA A 125 -9.97 1.20 2.65
N ARG A 126 -9.26 2.11 3.32
CA ARG A 126 -9.38 3.56 3.08
C ARG A 126 -8.89 3.96 1.68
N ALA A 127 -7.83 3.33 1.17
CA ALA A 127 -7.34 3.57 -0.19
C ALA A 127 -8.41 3.23 -1.24
N VAL A 128 -9.11 2.09 -1.08
CA VAL A 128 -10.22 1.69 -1.94
C VAL A 128 -11.34 2.74 -1.92
N ILE A 129 -11.79 3.16 -0.73
CA ILE A 129 -12.83 4.19 -0.57
C ILE A 129 -12.37 5.49 -1.23
N ARG A 130 -11.14 5.94 -0.94
CA ARG A 130 -10.62 7.20 -1.46
C ARG A 130 -10.52 7.22 -2.98
N VAL A 131 -10.08 6.15 -3.60
CA VAL A 131 -10.04 6.02 -5.07
C VAL A 131 -11.47 6.07 -5.64
N GLY A 132 -12.43 5.41 -4.99
CA GLY A 132 -13.85 5.48 -5.40
C GLY A 132 -14.42 6.89 -5.34
N GLU A 133 -14.13 7.66 -4.27
CA GLU A 133 -14.50 9.07 -4.13
C GLU A 133 -13.94 9.92 -5.29
N LEU A 134 -12.63 9.79 -5.53
CA LEU A 134 -11.93 10.57 -6.55
C LEU A 134 -12.40 10.29 -7.97
N THR A 135 -12.88 9.08 -8.24
CA THR A 135 -13.27 8.61 -9.57
C THR A 135 -14.78 8.52 -9.79
N GLY A 136 -15.59 8.86 -8.77
CA GLY A 136 -17.05 8.82 -8.85
C GLY A 136 -17.65 7.41 -8.72
N HIS A 137 -16.90 6.44 -8.18
CA HIS A 137 -17.30 5.05 -8.01
C HIS A 137 -17.52 4.68 -6.54
N GLN A 138 -18.04 5.60 -5.74
CA GLN A 138 -18.20 5.47 -4.28
C GLN A 138 -18.94 4.21 -3.87
N GLU A 139 -20.07 3.90 -4.48
CA GLU A 139 -20.90 2.75 -4.10
C GLU A 139 -20.14 1.42 -4.28
N THR A 140 -19.45 1.26 -5.40
CA THR A 140 -18.62 0.07 -5.67
C THR A 140 -17.46 -0.01 -4.70
N ALA A 141 -16.77 1.12 -4.44
CA ALA A 141 -15.65 1.19 -3.52
C ALA A 141 -16.06 0.82 -2.09
N ASP A 142 -17.21 1.32 -1.61
CA ASP A 142 -17.75 0.97 -0.30
C ASP A 142 -18.08 -0.52 -0.18
N ALA A 143 -18.63 -1.12 -1.25
CA ALA A 143 -18.89 -2.55 -1.26
C ALA A 143 -17.62 -3.39 -1.22
N VAL A 144 -16.61 -3.03 -2.02
CA VAL A 144 -15.30 -3.70 -2.08
C VAL A 144 -14.56 -3.57 -0.74
N ALA A 145 -14.55 -2.38 -0.14
CA ALA A 145 -13.90 -2.14 1.15
C ALA A 145 -14.57 -2.92 2.28
N ARG A 146 -15.93 -2.98 2.30
CA ARG A 146 -16.66 -3.81 3.27
C ARG A 146 -16.33 -5.29 3.09
N GLN A 147 -16.39 -5.81 1.87
CA GLN A 147 -16.05 -7.22 1.60
C GLN A 147 -14.64 -7.55 2.11
N PHE A 148 -13.66 -6.70 1.81
CA PHE A 148 -12.28 -6.87 2.27
C PHE A 148 -12.18 -6.93 3.79
N THR A 149 -12.83 -6.00 4.50
CA THR A 149 -12.80 -5.96 5.97
C THR A 149 -13.53 -7.14 6.59
N ASP A 150 -14.69 -7.54 6.06
CA ASP A 150 -15.47 -8.68 6.54
C ASP A 150 -14.70 -10.01 6.39
N GLU A 151 -13.97 -10.20 5.28
CA GLU A 151 -13.11 -11.37 5.07
C GLU A 151 -11.99 -11.43 6.11
N LEU A 152 -11.33 -10.31 6.40
CA LEU A 152 -10.27 -10.24 7.42
C LEU A 152 -10.82 -10.49 8.82
N GLU A 153 -11.98 -9.93 9.18
CA GLU A 153 -12.64 -10.16 10.46
C GLU A 153 -13.05 -11.64 10.64
N ALA A 154 -13.53 -12.28 9.58
CA ALA A 154 -13.85 -13.72 9.61
C ALA A 154 -12.59 -14.57 9.87
N LEU A 155 -11.47 -14.23 9.27
CA LEU A 155 -10.18 -14.89 9.54
C LEU A 155 -9.75 -14.63 11.00
N ARG A 156 -9.82 -13.39 11.49
CA ARG A 156 -9.47 -13.03 12.86
C ARG A 156 -10.30 -13.84 13.88
N ALA A 157 -11.60 -13.95 13.67
CA ALA A 157 -12.48 -14.74 14.52
C ALA A 157 -12.13 -16.24 14.51
N THR A 158 -11.66 -16.76 13.36
CA THR A 158 -11.25 -18.16 13.23
C THR A 158 -9.98 -18.47 14.04
N TYR A 159 -9.04 -17.53 14.09
CA TYR A 159 -7.70 -17.76 14.65
C TYR A 159 -7.44 -17.10 16.00
N VAL A 160 -8.46 -16.51 16.64
CA VAL A 160 -8.33 -15.78 17.92
C VAL A 160 -7.71 -16.62 19.04
N ASP A 161 -8.03 -17.91 19.10
CA ASP A 161 -7.54 -18.86 20.12
C ASP A 161 -6.42 -19.79 19.58
N ALA A 162 -5.89 -19.50 18.39
CA ALA A 162 -4.86 -20.34 17.78
C ALA A 162 -3.54 -20.23 18.57
N LYS A 163 -2.86 -21.37 18.78
CA LYS A 163 -1.54 -21.37 19.44
C LYS A 163 -0.56 -20.50 18.65
N PRO A 164 0.19 -19.59 19.29
CA PRO A 164 1.14 -18.72 18.60
C PRO A 164 2.20 -19.50 17.83
N VAL A 165 2.62 -18.95 16.70
CA VAL A 165 3.73 -19.41 15.87
C VAL A 165 4.67 -18.25 15.65
N ASP A 166 5.96 -18.42 15.93
CA ASP A 166 6.99 -17.42 15.67
C ASP A 166 7.37 -17.41 14.19
N VAL A 167 7.20 -16.26 13.56
CA VAL A 167 7.25 -16.12 12.11
C VAL A 167 8.35 -15.13 11.68
N PHE A 168 9.17 -15.55 10.75
CA PHE A 168 10.03 -14.67 9.97
C PHE A 168 9.43 -14.46 8.57
N PHE A 169 9.18 -13.21 8.19
CA PHE A 169 8.79 -12.87 6.82
C PHE A 169 10.02 -12.33 6.07
N GLN A 170 10.43 -13.03 5.01
CA GLN A 170 11.56 -12.64 4.17
C GLN A 170 11.07 -11.89 2.94
N ILE A 171 11.37 -10.58 2.85
CA ILE A 171 11.12 -9.79 1.64
C ILE A 171 12.15 -10.14 0.56
N SER A 172 13.42 -10.14 0.91
CA SER A 172 14.52 -10.50 0.02
C SER A 172 15.66 -11.18 0.80
N ALA A 173 16.46 -11.96 0.09
CA ALA A 173 17.58 -12.71 0.70
C ALA A 173 18.91 -11.93 0.67
N ARG A 174 19.07 -10.96 -0.24
CA ARG A 174 20.34 -10.21 -0.42
C ARG A 174 20.08 -8.78 -0.95
N PRO A 175 20.17 -7.77 -0.09
CA PRO A 175 20.31 -7.86 1.37
C PRO A 175 19.09 -8.51 1.99
N LEU A 176 19.26 -9.07 3.22
CA LEU A 176 18.15 -9.72 3.93
C LEU A 176 17.24 -8.65 4.52
N TYR A 177 16.04 -8.50 3.98
CA TYR A 177 15.01 -7.58 4.43
C TYR A 177 13.82 -8.32 5.02
N THR A 178 13.24 -7.73 6.06
CA THR A 178 12.00 -8.18 6.72
C THR A 178 11.04 -7.01 6.93
N ILE A 179 10.05 -7.17 7.77
CA ILE A 179 9.01 -6.19 8.09
C ILE A 179 8.93 -5.99 9.60
N ASN A 180 8.50 -4.81 10.03
CA ASN A 180 8.17 -4.54 11.44
C ASN A 180 6.67 -4.72 11.73
N LYS A 181 6.23 -4.37 12.96
CA LYS A 181 4.82 -4.48 13.39
C LYS A 181 3.83 -3.59 12.63
N GLU A 182 4.30 -2.49 12.02
CA GLU A 182 3.44 -1.52 11.35
C GLU A 182 3.05 -1.95 9.92
N HIS A 183 3.70 -2.99 9.39
CA HIS A 183 3.45 -3.48 8.05
C HIS A 183 2.19 -4.35 8.01
N PHE A 184 1.32 -4.19 7.00
CA PHE A 184 0.07 -4.98 6.86
C PHE A 184 0.30 -6.49 6.86
N ILE A 185 1.47 -6.98 6.41
CA ILE A 185 1.82 -8.41 6.48
C ILE A 185 2.00 -8.85 7.94
N SER A 186 2.56 -8.01 8.81
CA SER A 186 2.64 -8.31 10.25
C SER A 186 1.25 -8.37 10.90
N GLU A 187 0.32 -7.51 10.47
CA GLU A 187 -1.06 -7.59 10.91
C GLU A 187 -1.73 -8.89 10.45
N ILE A 188 -1.45 -9.35 9.20
CA ILE A 188 -1.92 -10.64 8.69
C ILE A 188 -1.34 -11.80 9.52
N ILE A 189 -0.03 -11.78 9.80
CA ILE A 189 0.60 -12.79 10.66
C ILE A 189 -0.11 -12.85 12.02
N THR A 190 -0.34 -11.70 12.63
CA THR A 190 -1.03 -11.59 13.95
C THR A 190 -2.48 -12.07 13.87
N LEU A 191 -3.20 -11.69 12.82
CA LEU A 191 -4.58 -12.12 12.56
C LEU A 191 -4.68 -13.64 12.45
N CYS A 192 -3.68 -14.31 11.91
CA CYS A 192 -3.59 -15.76 11.80
C CYS A 192 -3.03 -16.45 13.07
N GLY A 193 -2.89 -15.72 14.18
CA GLY A 193 -2.33 -16.23 15.44
C GLY A 193 -0.82 -16.46 15.37
N GLY A 194 -0.09 -15.77 14.50
CA GLY A 194 1.36 -15.73 14.47
C GLY A 194 1.94 -14.54 15.23
N ARG A 195 3.24 -14.54 15.43
CA ARG A 195 4.03 -13.43 15.97
C ARG A 195 5.18 -13.15 15.01
N ASN A 196 5.26 -11.94 14.48
CA ASN A 196 6.44 -11.52 13.72
C ASN A 196 7.63 -11.38 14.68
N ILE A 197 8.71 -12.14 14.44
CA ILE A 197 9.89 -12.11 15.33
C ILE A 197 10.66 -10.78 15.29
N PHE A 198 10.34 -9.87 14.34
CA PHE A 198 10.95 -8.55 14.19
C PHE A 198 9.94 -7.40 14.36
N ASP A 199 8.87 -7.62 15.14
CA ASP A 199 7.85 -6.62 15.43
C ASP A 199 8.37 -5.43 16.25
N ASP A 200 9.49 -5.59 16.94
CA ASP A 200 10.18 -4.61 17.79
C ASP A 200 11.04 -3.59 17.03
N LEU A 201 11.30 -3.80 15.73
CA LEU A 201 12.15 -2.89 14.96
C LEU A 201 11.39 -1.62 14.55
N GLU A 202 12.12 -0.48 14.47
CA GLU A 202 11.54 0.83 14.18
C GLU A 202 11.28 1.03 12.68
N ASP A 203 12.19 0.57 11.82
CA ASP A 203 12.07 0.71 10.37
C ASP A 203 10.95 -0.17 9.82
N PHE A 204 10.18 0.37 8.88
CA PHE A 204 9.04 -0.32 8.25
C PHE A 204 9.44 -1.61 7.53
N ALA A 205 10.56 -1.58 6.82
CA ALA A 205 11.16 -2.73 6.13
C ALA A 205 12.67 -2.79 6.45
N PRO A 206 13.06 -3.26 7.65
CA PRO A 206 14.44 -3.25 8.10
C PRO A 206 15.29 -4.30 7.40
N SER A 207 16.58 -3.98 7.21
CA SER A 207 17.62 -4.98 6.93
C SER A 207 18.05 -5.64 8.23
N VAL A 208 18.15 -6.97 8.22
CA VAL A 208 18.54 -7.78 9.37
C VAL A 208 19.71 -8.70 9.02
N SER A 209 20.44 -9.18 10.04
CA SER A 209 21.48 -10.17 9.83
C SER A 209 20.92 -11.60 9.96
N VAL A 210 21.61 -12.55 9.35
CA VAL A 210 21.28 -13.97 9.50
C VAL A 210 21.36 -14.39 10.97
N GLU A 211 22.37 -13.92 11.69
CA GLU A 211 22.58 -14.21 13.11
C GLU A 211 21.39 -13.76 13.95
N SER A 212 20.81 -12.58 13.66
CA SER A 212 19.63 -12.09 14.40
C SER A 212 18.38 -12.94 14.13
N VAL A 213 18.26 -13.56 12.95
CA VAL A 213 17.18 -14.51 12.66
C VAL A 213 17.41 -15.82 13.42
N LEU A 214 18.65 -16.32 13.45
CA LEU A 214 19.02 -17.54 14.20
C LEU A 214 18.80 -17.37 15.70
N ASP A 215 19.14 -16.23 16.26
CA ASP A 215 18.95 -15.93 17.68
C ASP A 215 17.48 -15.87 18.09
N ARG A 216 16.59 -15.48 17.15
CA ARG A 216 15.13 -15.41 17.37
C ARG A 216 14.42 -16.71 17.04
N ASP A 217 15.08 -17.69 16.43
CA ASP A 217 14.66 -19.07 16.13
C ASP A 217 13.21 -19.22 15.65
N PRO A 218 12.81 -18.61 14.49
CA PRO A 218 11.44 -18.66 14.03
C PRO A 218 10.98 -20.09 13.75
N GLU A 219 9.73 -20.40 14.10
CA GLU A 219 9.10 -21.70 13.85
C GLU A 219 8.59 -21.82 12.39
N SER A 220 8.37 -20.70 11.72
CA SER A 220 7.88 -20.64 10.34
C SER A 220 8.56 -19.51 9.57
N MET A 221 8.93 -19.76 8.33
CA MET A 221 9.46 -18.77 7.40
C MET A 221 8.50 -18.58 6.23
N LEU A 222 8.14 -17.33 5.99
CA LEU A 222 7.25 -16.92 4.92
C LEU A 222 7.99 -16.01 3.94
N ALA A 223 7.70 -16.14 2.66
CA ALA A 223 8.11 -15.19 1.61
C ALA A 223 6.99 -15.08 0.56
N ALA A 224 7.00 -14.01 -0.24
CA ALA A 224 6.12 -13.93 -1.39
C ALA A 224 6.64 -14.82 -2.55
N ALA A 225 5.76 -15.38 -3.37
CA ALA A 225 6.13 -16.30 -4.46
C ALA A 225 7.10 -15.68 -5.47
N ASN A 226 7.03 -14.36 -5.68
CA ASN A 226 7.98 -13.64 -6.54
C ASN A 226 9.41 -13.52 -5.96
N ALA A 227 9.64 -13.96 -4.72
CA ALA A 227 10.99 -14.13 -4.18
C ALA A 227 11.75 -15.32 -4.83
N GLY A 228 11.05 -16.15 -5.59
CA GLY A 228 11.59 -17.31 -6.30
C GLY A 228 11.55 -18.61 -5.48
N ASP A 229 11.61 -19.74 -6.19
CA ASP A 229 11.58 -21.09 -5.56
C ASP A 229 12.79 -21.35 -4.66
N ASP A 230 13.87 -20.60 -4.84
CA ASP A 230 15.12 -20.69 -4.07
C ASP A 230 15.17 -19.73 -2.86
N ALA A 231 14.06 -19.02 -2.56
CA ALA A 231 14.00 -18.02 -1.50
C ALA A 231 14.57 -18.51 -0.15
N PHE A 232 14.36 -19.76 0.17
CA PHE A 232 14.77 -20.36 1.45
C PHE A 232 16.00 -21.27 1.36
N VAL A 233 16.58 -21.50 0.18
CA VAL A 233 17.72 -22.44 -0.01
C VAL A 233 18.91 -22.09 0.89
N ALA A 234 19.15 -20.80 1.14
CA ALA A 234 20.24 -20.38 2.02
C ALA A 234 20.10 -20.87 3.48
N TRP A 235 18.87 -21.09 3.96
CA TRP A 235 18.56 -21.47 5.33
C TRP A 235 18.85 -22.95 5.64
N ALA A 236 18.94 -23.82 4.63
CA ALA A 236 19.33 -25.23 4.78
C ALA A 236 20.72 -25.44 5.43
N ARG A 237 21.52 -24.35 5.57
CA ARG A 237 22.82 -24.39 6.27
C ARG A 237 22.66 -24.44 7.79
N TRP A 238 21.48 -24.19 8.32
CA TRP A 238 21.19 -24.14 9.75
C TRP A 238 20.08 -25.12 10.14
N PRO A 239 20.37 -26.45 10.11
CA PRO A 239 19.38 -27.48 10.40
C PRO A 239 18.88 -27.49 11.86
N GLY A 240 19.51 -26.68 12.71
CA GLY A 240 19.06 -26.45 14.08
C GLY A 240 17.93 -25.45 14.22
N LEU A 241 17.64 -24.65 13.18
CA LEU A 241 16.57 -23.67 13.18
C LEU A 241 15.20 -24.34 13.30
N ALA A 242 14.28 -23.78 14.10
CA ALA A 242 12.97 -24.39 14.32
C ALA A 242 12.19 -24.56 13.02
N ALA A 243 12.24 -23.58 12.12
CA ALA A 243 11.61 -23.66 10.80
C ALA A 243 12.15 -24.84 9.96
N ASP A 244 13.46 -25.13 10.05
CA ASP A 244 14.08 -26.26 9.34
C ASP A 244 13.69 -27.59 9.98
N ARG A 245 13.76 -27.69 11.32
CA ARG A 245 13.36 -28.90 12.06
C ARG A 245 11.91 -29.31 11.77
N TYR A 246 11.03 -28.33 11.58
CA TYR A 246 9.60 -28.56 11.32
C TYR A 246 9.23 -28.51 9.84
N SER A 247 10.19 -28.23 8.94
CA SER A 247 9.97 -28.03 7.51
C SER A 247 8.92 -26.96 7.20
N ASN A 248 8.94 -25.86 7.91
CA ASN A 248 7.95 -24.77 7.85
C ASN A 248 8.45 -23.60 6.98
N TYR A 249 8.60 -23.84 5.68
CA TYR A 249 8.95 -22.84 4.67
C TYR A 249 7.80 -22.70 3.68
N TYR A 250 7.23 -21.50 3.55
CA TYR A 250 6.05 -21.29 2.72
C TYR A 250 6.20 -20.08 1.80
N LEU A 251 5.97 -20.30 0.51
CA LEU A 251 5.77 -19.23 -0.47
C LEU A 251 4.29 -18.87 -0.50
N LEU A 252 3.98 -17.62 -0.18
CA LEU A 252 2.64 -17.06 -0.23
C LEU A 252 2.38 -16.44 -1.60
N PRO A 253 1.12 -16.33 -2.05
CA PRO A 253 0.80 -15.61 -3.28
C PRO A 253 1.48 -14.24 -3.30
N GLU A 254 2.01 -13.82 -4.45
CA GLU A 254 2.73 -12.52 -4.59
C GLU A 254 1.89 -11.31 -4.16
N THR A 255 0.56 -11.45 -4.21
CA THR A 255 -0.40 -10.45 -3.73
C THR A 255 -0.24 -10.12 -2.25
N ILE A 256 0.48 -10.95 -1.46
CA ILE A 256 0.81 -10.66 -0.06
C ILE A 256 1.61 -9.37 0.09
N GLY A 257 2.37 -8.97 -0.92
CA GLY A 257 3.15 -7.74 -0.93
C GLY A 257 2.41 -6.51 -1.48
N ARG A 258 1.15 -6.65 -1.89
CA ARG A 258 0.37 -5.58 -2.53
C ARG A 258 -0.82 -5.15 -1.67
N GLY A 259 -0.86 -3.89 -1.29
CA GLY A 259 -1.97 -3.29 -0.51
C GLY A 259 -3.24 -3.11 -1.36
N THR A 260 -3.87 -4.20 -1.78
CA THR A 260 -5.10 -4.25 -2.60
C THR A 260 -6.14 -5.15 -1.96
N PRO A 261 -7.43 -5.13 -2.39
CA PRO A 261 -8.44 -6.07 -1.87
C PRO A 261 -8.07 -7.55 -2.03
N ARG A 262 -7.22 -7.89 -3.02
CA ARG A 262 -6.70 -9.27 -3.21
C ARG A 262 -5.83 -9.76 -2.04
N LEU A 263 -5.40 -8.85 -1.18
CA LEU A 263 -4.64 -9.16 0.03
C LEU A 263 -5.41 -10.08 0.98
N ALA A 264 -6.76 -10.04 1.01
CA ALA A 264 -7.58 -10.96 1.81
C ALA A 264 -7.37 -12.44 1.42
N MET A 265 -7.22 -12.72 0.10
CA MET A 265 -6.89 -14.07 -0.37
C MET A 265 -5.48 -14.50 0.08
N ALA A 266 -4.51 -13.61 0.01
CA ALA A 266 -3.15 -13.90 0.49
C ALA A 266 -3.11 -14.09 2.01
N ALA A 267 -3.92 -13.34 2.76
CA ALA A 267 -4.08 -13.53 4.20
C ALA A 267 -4.60 -14.93 4.54
N ARG A 268 -5.59 -15.43 3.80
CA ARG A 268 -6.10 -16.81 3.95
C ARG A 268 -4.99 -17.85 3.72
N SER A 269 -4.14 -17.64 2.71
CA SER A 269 -2.99 -18.53 2.45
C SER A 269 -1.97 -18.48 3.59
N ALA A 270 -1.69 -17.30 4.15
CA ALA A 270 -0.82 -17.15 5.32
C ALA A 270 -1.38 -17.88 6.54
N CYS A 271 -2.68 -17.75 6.81
CA CYS A 271 -3.32 -18.48 7.91
C CYS A 271 -3.22 -20.00 7.73
N THR A 272 -3.42 -20.52 6.51
CA THR A 272 -3.25 -21.95 6.20
C THR A 272 -1.80 -22.40 6.44
N ALA A 273 -0.80 -21.60 6.05
CA ALA A 273 0.61 -21.89 6.29
C ALA A 273 0.93 -21.97 7.79
N LEU A 274 0.39 -21.07 8.60
CA LEU A 274 0.57 -21.10 10.05
C LEU A 274 -0.14 -22.27 10.71
N ASP A 275 -1.31 -22.73 10.22
CA ASP A 275 -1.97 -23.95 10.69
C ASP A 275 -1.12 -25.19 10.38
N GLN A 276 -0.52 -25.25 9.19
CA GLN A 276 0.40 -26.31 8.84
C GLN A 276 1.63 -26.29 9.76
N SER A 277 2.15 -25.10 10.09
CA SER A 277 3.27 -24.96 11.04
C SER A 277 2.92 -25.50 12.43
N ARG A 278 1.70 -25.24 12.95
CA ARG A 278 1.21 -25.81 14.22
C ARG A 278 1.14 -27.34 14.17
N THR A 279 0.64 -27.87 13.05
CA THR A 279 0.54 -29.32 12.81
C THR A 279 1.92 -29.97 12.80
N ASN A 280 2.86 -29.42 12.03
CA ASN A 280 4.21 -29.94 11.89
C ASN A 280 4.97 -29.90 13.23
N ARG A 281 4.82 -28.82 14.02
CA ARG A 281 5.38 -28.72 15.37
C ARG A 281 4.90 -29.85 16.28
N THR A 282 3.59 -30.17 16.23
CA THR A 282 3.01 -31.21 17.06
C THR A 282 3.45 -32.62 16.62
N ALA A 283 3.65 -32.84 15.34
CA ALA A 283 4.10 -34.11 14.79
C ALA A 283 5.58 -34.46 15.11
N ASN A 284 6.39 -33.40 15.43
CA ASN A 284 7.83 -33.53 15.70
C ASN A 284 8.19 -33.37 17.19
N GLN A 285 7.20 -33.31 18.09
CA GLN A 285 7.35 -33.36 19.55
C GLN A 285 7.11 -34.79 20.06
#